data_2d5689d28069d5a542205f2b5b1ddfd5
#
_entry.id   2d5689d28069d5a542205f2b5b1ddfd5
#
_cell.length_a   1.000
_cell.length_b   1.000
_cell.length_c   1.000
_cell.angle_alpha   90.00
_cell.angle_beta   90.00
_cell.angle_gamma   90.00
#
_symmetry.space_group_name_H-M   'P 1'
#
loop_
_entity.id
_entity.type
_entity.pdbx_description
1 polymer ?
#
loop_
_entity_poly.entity_id
_entity_poly.type
_entity_poly.pdbx_seq_one_letter_code
_entity_poly.pdbx_strand_id
1 'polypeptide(L)'
;MKNSRSPIFSQSDKTSKMREALLLRVLAILLWTALPAAHSKEPQPAQEPAVSAEDLDWPKVELKNGSLSAVVAVPDPVKGFYNGARFDHSGFLYRVQAGDLRLFGPWKTGFQRGGLDAVTGPAGEFGMQSPLGYEEAKPGEAFVKIGVGHLKRPDDSVYSFTKKYEIVDPGIWTFTQGDSFFEAAHELAPLRSWAYRYSKRITLSDPQTITITYSLKNTGEKPLSTDYYTHNFFVFNDELIGPGDRIDILADLAGPKLAEPARISPRNIAFDGPITPGKGYYHEMPLPPKLKNPVFARIANQASGASVILSTDASPFKLVFYAHDKALCAEPFVKIDLAPGEEMTWTDTYQIALGTTSETGEGRAVGVND
;
A
#
# COMPACT_ATOMS: atom_id res chain seq x y z
N MET A 1 5.24 -68.92 -36.50
CA MET A 1 6.64 -68.76 -36.98
C MET A 1 6.73 -67.48 -37.81
N LYS A 2 7.29 -66.43 -37.28
CA LYS A 2 8.14 -65.42 -37.93
C LYS A 2 8.42 -64.35 -36.88
N ASN A 3 9.64 -64.34 -36.38
CA ASN A 3 10.25 -63.29 -35.54
C ASN A 3 10.42 -62.01 -36.36
N SER A 4 10.07 -60.87 -35.80
CA SER A 4 10.59 -59.55 -36.21
C SER A 4 11.18 -58.83 -34.98
N ARG A 5 12.49 -58.78 -34.95
CA ARG A 5 13.27 -57.97 -33.99
C ARG A 5 13.23 -56.50 -34.40
N SER A 6 12.88 -55.63 -33.48
CA SER A 6 13.08 -54.19 -33.59
C SER A 6 14.50 -53.78 -33.15
N PRO A 7 15.17 -52.81 -33.77
CA PRO A 7 16.52 -52.42 -33.39
C PRO A 7 16.49 -51.43 -32.21
N ILE A 8 17.38 -51.71 -31.26
CA ILE A 8 17.71 -50.86 -30.12
C ILE A 8 18.59 -49.71 -30.65
N PHE A 9 18.08 -48.48 -30.64
CA PHE A 9 18.91 -47.30 -30.87
C PHE A 9 19.54 -46.84 -29.54
N SER A 10 20.87 -46.78 -29.56
CA SER A 10 21.72 -46.38 -28.45
C SER A 10 21.57 -44.89 -28.09
N GLN A 11 21.31 -44.64 -26.82
CA GLN A 11 21.12 -43.30 -26.22
C GLN A 11 22.44 -42.51 -25.96
N SER A 12 23.59 -43.00 -26.46
CA SER A 12 24.90 -42.40 -26.12
C SER A 12 25.36 -41.27 -27.02
N ASP A 13 24.70 -41.00 -28.14
CA ASP A 13 25.20 -40.01 -29.14
C ASP A 13 24.58 -38.62 -29.01
N LYS A 14 23.53 -38.45 -28.19
CA LYS A 14 22.90 -37.12 -27.95
C LYS A 14 23.55 -36.32 -26.84
N THR A 15 24.23 -36.95 -25.89
CA THR A 15 24.87 -36.27 -24.77
C THR A 15 26.23 -35.66 -25.10
N SER A 16 26.94 -36.21 -26.10
CA SER A 16 28.22 -35.70 -26.57
C SER A 16 28.05 -34.38 -27.34
N LYS A 17 27.07 -34.30 -28.24
CA LYS A 17 26.83 -33.08 -29.03
C LYS A 17 26.24 -31.90 -28.21
N MET A 18 25.55 -32.17 -27.12
CA MET A 18 25.08 -31.11 -26.20
C MET A 18 26.20 -30.56 -25.32
N ARG A 19 27.22 -31.31 -25.00
CA ARG A 19 28.39 -30.83 -24.23
C ARG A 19 29.32 -29.98 -25.04
N GLU A 20 29.52 -30.26 -26.32
CA GLU A 20 30.33 -29.39 -27.20
C GLU A 20 29.63 -28.06 -27.54
N ALA A 21 28.31 -28.06 -27.68
CA ALA A 21 27.57 -26.79 -27.90
C ALA A 21 27.50 -25.90 -26.65
N LEU A 22 27.64 -26.46 -25.45
CA LEU A 22 27.67 -25.69 -24.19
C LEU A 22 29.06 -25.12 -23.92
N LEU A 23 30.14 -25.82 -24.30
CA LEU A 23 31.52 -25.34 -24.14
C LEU A 23 31.88 -24.20 -25.11
N LEU A 24 31.32 -24.20 -26.31
CA LEU A 24 31.53 -23.11 -27.29
C LEU A 24 30.76 -21.83 -26.94
N ARG A 25 29.72 -21.89 -26.12
CA ARG A 25 28.98 -20.70 -25.63
C ARG A 25 29.59 -20.05 -24.39
N VAL A 26 30.42 -20.75 -23.64
CA VAL A 26 31.13 -20.20 -22.46
C VAL A 26 32.43 -19.50 -22.84
N LEU A 27 33.07 -19.87 -23.97
CA LEU A 27 34.28 -19.19 -24.45
C LEU A 27 34.01 -17.88 -25.22
N ALA A 28 32.81 -17.61 -25.65
CA ALA A 28 32.43 -16.37 -26.35
C ALA A 28 32.10 -15.19 -25.41
N ILE A 29 32.04 -15.42 -24.09
CA ILE A 29 31.68 -14.39 -23.08
C ILE A 29 32.94 -13.74 -22.46
N LEU A 30 34.15 -14.24 -22.74
CA LEU A 30 35.36 -13.79 -22.08
C LEU A 30 36.29 -12.92 -22.94
N LEU A 31 35.85 -12.43 -24.11
CA LEU A 31 36.68 -11.59 -24.99
C LEU A 31 36.04 -10.28 -25.42
N TRP A 32 35.18 -9.70 -24.54
CA TRP A 32 34.67 -8.35 -24.70
C TRP A 32 35.12 -7.48 -23.53
N THR A 33 36.43 -7.27 -23.44
CA THR A 33 37.02 -6.31 -22.52
C THR A 33 37.43 -5.05 -23.28
N ALA A 34 36.89 -3.94 -22.81
CA ALA A 34 37.48 -2.59 -22.79
C ALA A 34 37.63 -1.84 -24.12
N LEU A 35 36.53 -1.18 -24.51
CA LEU A 35 36.65 0.19 -25.03
C LEU A 35 35.81 1.07 -24.07
N PRO A 36 36.34 2.16 -23.53
CA PRO A 36 35.56 3.10 -22.76
C PRO A 36 34.62 3.83 -23.72
N ALA A 37 33.33 3.45 -23.76
CA ALA A 37 32.31 4.27 -24.35
C ALA A 37 32.23 5.56 -23.54
N ALA A 38 32.66 6.67 -24.14
CA ALA A 38 32.39 7.99 -23.62
C ALA A 38 30.85 8.13 -23.59
N HIS A 39 30.25 7.87 -22.43
CA HIS A 39 28.86 8.21 -22.17
C HIS A 39 28.80 9.74 -22.12
N SER A 40 28.43 10.34 -23.23
CA SER A 40 27.84 11.67 -23.20
C SER A 40 26.61 11.57 -22.29
N LYS A 41 26.70 12.11 -21.05
CA LYS A 41 25.52 12.32 -20.22
C LYS A 41 24.59 13.23 -21.05
N GLU A 42 23.51 12.66 -21.58
CA GLU A 42 22.38 13.49 -21.97
C GLU A 42 22.04 14.38 -20.77
N PRO A 43 21.83 15.69 -20.97
CA PRO A 43 21.40 16.56 -19.91
C PRO A 43 20.08 16.00 -19.37
N GLN A 44 20.05 15.55 -18.12
CA GLN A 44 18.81 15.25 -17.45
C GLN A 44 17.93 16.51 -17.57
N PRO A 45 16.64 16.37 -17.98
CA PRO A 45 15.74 17.49 -17.98
C PRO A 45 15.76 18.10 -16.59
N ALA A 46 15.88 19.43 -16.53
CA ALA A 46 15.90 20.18 -15.29
C ALA A 46 14.71 19.69 -14.45
N GLN A 47 14.98 19.16 -13.24
CA GLN A 47 13.94 18.80 -12.30
C GLN A 47 13.16 20.08 -12.02
N GLU A 48 11.86 20.08 -12.37
CA GLU A 48 10.96 21.14 -11.94
C GLU A 48 11.08 21.27 -10.41
N PRO A 49 11.01 22.51 -9.88
CA PRO A 49 11.10 22.71 -8.45
C PRO A 49 10.05 21.86 -7.73
N ALA A 50 10.46 21.16 -6.68
CA ALA A 50 9.59 20.28 -5.91
C ALA A 50 8.44 21.13 -5.32
N VAL A 51 7.23 20.96 -5.85
CA VAL A 51 6.02 21.60 -5.34
C VAL A 51 5.61 20.88 -4.08
N SER A 52 5.29 21.63 -3.02
CA SER A 52 4.67 21.05 -1.82
C SER A 52 3.24 20.61 -2.12
N ALA A 53 2.80 19.52 -1.51
CA ALA A 53 1.39 19.11 -1.59
C ALA A 53 0.44 20.18 -1.01
N GLU A 54 0.92 21.00 -0.09
CA GLU A 54 0.19 22.11 0.55
C GLU A 54 0.00 23.29 -0.41
N ASP A 55 0.90 23.49 -1.36
CA ASP A 55 0.85 24.57 -2.36
C ASP A 55 -0.10 24.28 -3.52
N LEU A 56 -0.62 23.04 -3.60
CA LEU A 56 -1.53 22.64 -4.66
C LEU A 56 -2.99 22.86 -4.24
N ASP A 57 -3.75 23.48 -5.12
CA ASP A 57 -5.21 23.57 -4.98
C ASP A 57 -5.85 22.22 -5.31
N TRP A 58 -6.47 21.57 -4.30
CA TRP A 58 -7.22 20.34 -4.41
C TRP A 58 -8.48 20.37 -3.51
N PRO A 59 -9.59 19.75 -3.95
CA PRO A 59 -10.83 19.76 -3.19
C PRO A 59 -10.65 18.99 -1.86
N LYS A 60 -11.06 19.64 -0.77
CA LYS A 60 -10.94 19.12 0.59
C LYS A 60 -12.12 19.48 1.46
N VAL A 61 -12.34 18.69 2.49
CA VAL A 61 -13.28 18.96 3.57
C VAL A 61 -12.58 18.89 4.91
N GLU A 62 -13.07 19.66 5.87
CA GLU A 62 -12.63 19.61 7.25
C GLU A 62 -13.68 18.92 8.10
N LEU A 63 -13.25 17.95 8.90
CA LEU A 63 -14.08 17.26 9.87
C LEU A 63 -13.67 17.65 11.28
N LYS A 64 -14.62 17.66 12.21
CA LYS A 64 -14.37 17.99 13.61
C LYS A 64 -15.26 17.19 14.55
N ASN A 65 -14.67 16.69 15.63
CA ASN A 65 -15.38 16.09 16.76
C ASN A 65 -14.61 16.35 18.06
N GLY A 66 -15.12 17.25 18.88
CA GLY A 66 -14.42 17.67 20.10
C GLY A 66 -13.06 18.30 19.80
N SER A 67 -12.01 17.72 20.37
CA SER A 67 -10.61 18.13 20.15
C SER A 67 -9.95 17.47 18.93
N LEU A 68 -10.64 16.55 18.27
CA LEU A 68 -10.16 15.87 17.07
C LEU A 68 -10.64 16.60 15.83
N SER A 69 -9.74 16.92 14.92
CA SER A 69 -10.08 17.43 13.60
C SER A 69 -9.28 16.73 12.50
N ALA A 70 -9.81 16.72 11.30
CA ALA A 70 -9.19 16.08 10.16
C ALA A 70 -9.43 16.85 8.87
N VAL A 71 -8.46 16.83 7.98
CA VAL A 71 -8.58 17.27 6.59
C VAL A 71 -8.65 16.06 5.70
N VAL A 72 -9.72 15.94 4.92
CA VAL A 72 -9.94 14.85 3.97
C VAL A 72 -9.91 15.40 2.55
N ALA A 73 -9.07 14.80 1.70
CA ALA A 73 -9.07 15.10 0.28
C ALA A 73 -10.28 14.46 -0.40
N VAL A 74 -11.04 15.28 -1.12
CA VAL A 74 -12.25 14.83 -1.84
C VAL A 74 -11.84 14.22 -3.18
N PRO A 75 -12.46 13.11 -3.62
CA PRO A 75 -12.24 12.54 -4.94
C PRO A 75 -12.51 13.54 -6.07
N ASP A 76 -11.55 13.71 -6.95
CA ASP A 76 -11.69 14.47 -8.20
C ASP A 76 -10.68 13.91 -9.20
N PRO A 77 -11.11 13.42 -10.39
CA PRO A 77 -10.20 12.76 -11.34
C PRO A 77 -9.17 13.71 -11.97
N VAL A 78 -9.37 15.02 -11.88
CA VAL A 78 -8.49 16.03 -12.49
C VAL A 78 -7.72 16.81 -11.43
N LYS A 79 -8.43 17.35 -10.43
CA LYS A 79 -7.88 18.24 -9.40
C LYS A 79 -7.65 17.53 -8.06
N GLY A 80 -8.01 16.27 -7.92
CA GLY A 80 -7.86 15.51 -6.68
C GLY A 80 -6.43 15.56 -6.13
N PHE A 81 -6.29 15.39 -4.83
CA PHE A 81 -5.00 15.27 -4.16
C PHE A 81 -4.12 14.20 -4.84
N TYR A 82 -4.72 13.07 -5.17
CA TYR A 82 -4.09 11.94 -5.86
C TYR A 82 -4.94 11.56 -7.09
N ASN A 83 -4.30 11.33 -8.21
CA ASN A 83 -4.91 10.83 -9.45
C ASN A 83 -4.06 9.76 -10.15
N GLY A 84 -3.23 9.04 -9.39
CA GLY A 84 -2.46 7.90 -9.87
C GLY A 84 -3.30 6.62 -10.01
N ALA A 85 -2.73 5.62 -10.64
CA ALA A 85 -3.42 4.36 -10.95
C ALA A 85 -3.30 3.26 -9.87
N ARG A 86 -2.61 3.53 -8.77
CA ARG A 86 -2.33 2.54 -7.73
C ARG A 86 -3.38 2.51 -6.64
N PHE A 87 -3.50 3.59 -5.87
CA PHE A 87 -4.37 3.67 -4.69
C PHE A 87 -5.78 4.12 -5.06
N ASP A 88 -6.77 3.71 -4.26
CA ASP A 88 -8.15 4.15 -4.42
C ASP A 88 -8.29 5.67 -4.16
N HIS A 89 -9.19 6.31 -4.89
CA HIS A 89 -9.40 7.76 -4.83
C HIS A 89 -10.49 8.18 -3.82
N SER A 90 -11.04 7.26 -3.03
CA SER A 90 -12.24 7.44 -2.20
C SER A 90 -12.11 8.44 -1.04
N GLY A 91 -11.08 9.25 -1.04
CA GLY A 91 -10.77 10.25 0.00
C GLY A 91 -9.55 9.84 0.81
N PHE A 92 -8.59 10.77 0.91
CA PHE A 92 -7.38 10.59 1.69
C PHE A 92 -7.47 11.40 2.97
N LEU A 93 -7.20 10.74 4.09
CA LEU A 93 -7.06 11.42 5.38
C LEU A 93 -5.71 12.15 5.38
N TYR A 94 -5.73 13.39 4.86
CA TYR A 94 -4.51 14.15 4.62
C TYR A 94 -3.80 14.53 5.91
N ARG A 95 -4.54 14.98 6.91
CA ARG A 95 -4.01 15.39 8.22
C ARG A 95 -5.06 15.19 9.30
N VAL A 96 -4.60 14.78 10.46
CA VAL A 96 -5.40 14.70 11.68
C VAL A 96 -4.70 15.50 12.76
N GLN A 97 -5.46 16.30 13.49
CA GLN A 97 -5.03 17.04 14.67
C GLN A 97 -5.73 16.48 15.91
N ALA A 98 -4.97 16.06 16.90
CA ALA A 98 -5.46 15.59 18.20
C ALA A 98 -4.64 16.29 19.30
N GLY A 99 -5.18 17.36 19.91
CA GLY A 99 -4.39 18.25 20.77
C GLY A 99 -3.19 18.82 19.98
N ASP A 100 -1.99 18.65 20.50
CA ASP A 100 -0.75 19.10 19.85
C ASP A 100 -0.19 18.09 18.85
N LEU A 101 -0.78 16.88 18.77
CA LEU A 101 -0.34 15.85 17.86
C LEU A 101 -0.91 16.10 16.46
N ARG A 102 -0.03 16.10 15.44
CA ARG A 102 -0.38 16.00 14.04
C ARG A 102 -0.03 14.61 13.52
N LEU A 103 -1.03 13.94 12.93
CA LEU A 103 -0.85 12.66 12.27
C LEU A 103 -1.05 12.81 10.78
N PHE A 104 -0.34 11.98 10.01
CA PHE A 104 -0.34 11.93 8.56
C PHE A 104 0.27 13.19 7.93
N GLY A 105 0.16 13.35 6.63
CA GLY A 105 0.76 14.45 5.90
C GLY A 105 1.86 14.00 4.95
N PRO A 106 2.52 14.93 4.26
CA PRO A 106 3.57 14.61 3.30
C PRO A 106 4.74 13.89 3.97
N TRP A 107 5.10 12.72 3.46
CA TRP A 107 6.20 11.90 3.96
C TRP A 107 7.37 11.80 2.97
N LYS A 108 7.18 12.27 1.73
CA LYS A 108 8.21 12.43 0.70
C LYS A 108 8.32 13.88 0.24
N THR A 109 9.50 14.26 -0.20
CA THR A 109 9.72 15.51 -0.94
C THR A 109 9.36 15.33 -2.42
N GLY A 110 8.94 16.41 -3.09
CA GLY A 110 8.65 16.38 -4.53
C GLY A 110 7.31 15.70 -4.87
N PHE A 111 6.22 16.25 -4.32
CA PHE A 111 4.87 15.75 -4.57
C PHE A 111 4.47 15.91 -6.04
N GLN A 112 3.93 14.84 -6.63
CA GLN A 112 3.33 14.82 -7.97
C GLN A 112 2.03 14.03 -7.90
N ARG A 113 0.87 14.64 -8.22
CA ARG A 113 -0.47 14.03 -8.10
C ARG A 113 -0.60 12.63 -8.67
N GLY A 114 -0.01 12.36 -9.83
CA GLY A 114 0.01 11.04 -10.48
C GLY A 114 1.21 10.17 -10.10
N GLY A 115 2.00 10.58 -9.12
CA GLY A 115 3.14 9.80 -8.63
C GLY A 115 2.70 8.50 -7.96
N LEU A 116 3.51 7.45 -8.07
CA LEU A 116 3.19 6.11 -7.57
C LEU A 116 2.74 6.11 -6.10
N ASP A 117 3.47 6.85 -5.25
CA ASP A 117 3.25 6.94 -3.81
C ASP A 117 2.94 8.37 -3.36
N ALA A 118 2.31 9.18 -4.23
CA ALA A 118 1.92 10.55 -3.90
C ALA A 118 0.63 10.57 -3.06
N VAL A 119 0.62 9.82 -1.98
CA VAL A 119 -0.49 9.64 -1.05
C VAL A 119 -0.04 9.85 0.38
N THR A 120 -0.97 9.95 1.30
CA THR A 120 -0.75 10.06 2.74
C THR A 120 -1.89 9.43 3.52
N GLY A 121 -1.69 9.23 4.81
CA GLY A 121 -2.68 8.62 5.69
C GLY A 121 -2.97 7.17 5.32
N PRO A 122 -4.12 6.65 5.72
CA PRO A 122 -4.62 5.37 5.26
C PRO A 122 -4.98 5.44 3.77
N ALA A 123 -4.18 4.81 2.92
CA ALA A 123 -4.38 4.74 1.48
C ALA A 123 -4.72 3.31 1.07
N GLY A 124 -5.94 3.08 0.58
CA GLY A 124 -6.41 1.76 0.16
C GLY A 124 -5.90 1.36 -1.21
N GLU A 125 -5.62 0.08 -1.41
CA GLU A 125 -5.33 -0.48 -2.74
C GLU A 125 -6.01 -1.83 -2.91
N PHE A 126 -6.76 -2.00 -4.00
CA PHE A 126 -7.34 -3.27 -4.43
C PHE A 126 -6.49 -3.92 -5.51
N GLY A 127 -6.33 -5.24 -5.44
CA GLY A 127 -5.68 -6.01 -6.48
C GLY A 127 -4.25 -5.55 -6.78
N MET A 128 -3.40 -5.42 -5.76
CA MET A 128 -2.03 -4.96 -5.89
C MET A 128 -1.21 -5.80 -6.88
N GLN A 129 -1.46 -7.10 -6.93
CA GLN A 129 -0.75 -8.02 -7.83
C GLN A 129 -1.56 -8.41 -9.06
N SER A 130 -2.89 -8.36 -8.98
CA SER A 130 -3.78 -8.86 -10.03
C SER A 130 -5.11 -8.10 -10.03
N PRO A 131 -5.17 -6.95 -10.70
CA PRO A 131 -6.44 -6.23 -10.86
C PRO A 131 -7.37 -6.98 -11.83
N LEU A 132 -8.68 -6.76 -11.67
CA LEU A 132 -9.71 -7.51 -12.37
C LEU A 132 -9.62 -7.33 -13.89
N GLY A 133 -9.53 -8.45 -14.60
CA GLY A 133 -9.53 -8.49 -16.07
C GLY A 133 -8.24 -8.05 -16.74
N TYR A 134 -7.13 -7.85 -16.00
CA TYR A 134 -5.84 -7.52 -16.62
C TYR A 134 -5.36 -8.62 -17.57
N GLU A 135 -5.41 -9.88 -17.15
CA GLU A 135 -4.96 -11.01 -17.97
C GLU A 135 -5.86 -11.26 -19.19
N GLU A 136 -7.14 -10.86 -19.13
CA GLU A 136 -8.09 -10.97 -20.24
C GLU A 136 -7.99 -9.81 -21.24
N ALA A 137 -7.48 -8.67 -20.80
CA ALA A 137 -7.32 -7.49 -21.65
C ALA A 137 -6.13 -7.67 -22.60
N LYS A 138 -6.28 -7.32 -23.87
CA LYS A 138 -5.16 -7.19 -24.82
C LYS A 138 -4.49 -5.82 -24.67
N PRO A 139 -3.24 -5.64 -25.15
CA PRO A 139 -2.64 -4.33 -25.25
C PRO A 139 -3.58 -3.32 -25.92
N GLY A 140 -3.77 -2.17 -25.30
CA GLY A 140 -4.70 -1.13 -25.73
C GLY A 140 -6.13 -1.26 -25.17
N GLU A 141 -6.52 -2.43 -24.66
CA GLU A 141 -7.83 -2.63 -24.01
C GLU A 141 -7.80 -2.26 -22.52
N ALA A 142 -8.99 -2.02 -21.96
CA ALA A 142 -9.13 -1.65 -20.55
C ALA A 142 -9.24 -2.85 -19.62
N PHE A 143 -8.87 -2.66 -18.36
CA PHE A 143 -9.10 -3.55 -17.21
C PHE A 143 -9.62 -2.74 -16.02
N VAL A 144 -10.12 -3.41 -14.98
CA VAL A 144 -10.75 -2.77 -13.81
C VAL A 144 -9.75 -2.64 -12.66
N LYS A 145 -9.57 -1.43 -12.13
CA LYS A 145 -8.92 -1.16 -10.84
C LYS A 145 -9.96 -0.57 -9.90
N ILE A 146 -10.41 -1.35 -8.89
CA ILE A 146 -11.44 -0.92 -7.94
C ILE A 146 -10.98 0.36 -7.22
N GLY A 147 -11.88 1.34 -7.10
CA GLY A 147 -11.58 2.63 -6.47
C GLY A 147 -10.75 3.60 -7.32
N VAL A 148 -10.36 3.21 -8.55
CA VAL A 148 -9.60 4.05 -9.49
C VAL A 148 -10.37 4.24 -10.80
N GLY A 149 -10.81 3.14 -11.43
CA GLY A 149 -11.52 3.21 -12.70
C GLY A 149 -11.14 2.10 -13.68
N HIS A 150 -11.42 2.33 -14.95
CA HIS A 150 -10.89 1.53 -16.06
C HIS A 150 -9.51 2.03 -16.43
N LEU A 151 -8.54 1.13 -16.43
CA LEU A 151 -7.15 1.40 -16.80
C LEU A 151 -6.81 0.70 -18.10
N LYS A 152 -5.99 1.33 -18.94
CA LYS A 152 -5.52 0.76 -20.19
C LYS A 152 -4.32 -0.14 -20.00
N ARG A 153 -4.37 -1.38 -20.49
CA ARG A 153 -3.21 -2.28 -20.56
C ARG A 153 -2.26 -1.77 -21.65
N PRO A 154 -1.02 -1.37 -21.32
CA PRO A 154 -0.14 -0.73 -22.29
C PRO A 154 0.53 -1.72 -23.26
N ASP A 155 0.83 -2.95 -22.80
CA ASP A 155 1.63 -3.96 -23.51
C ASP A 155 1.32 -5.37 -23.01
N ASP A 156 2.03 -6.39 -23.53
CA ASP A 156 1.88 -7.80 -23.16
C ASP A 156 2.60 -8.19 -21.85
N SER A 157 3.22 -7.25 -21.15
CA SER A 157 3.88 -7.57 -19.88
C SER A 157 2.87 -7.96 -18.81
N VAL A 158 3.34 -8.69 -17.78
CA VAL A 158 2.57 -8.93 -16.56
C VAL A 158 2.26 -7.63 -15.85
N TYR A 159 1.16 -7.60 -15.10
CA TYR A 159 0.82 -6.44 -14.29
C TYR A 159 1.92 -6.11 -13.28
N SER A 160 2.15 -4.83 -13.08
CA SER A 160 3.00 -4.33 -12.01
C SER A 160 2.41 -3.05 -11.44
N PHE A 161 2.16 -3.00 -10.14
CA PHE A 161 1.66 -1.80 -9.47
C PHE A 161 2.60 -0.59 -9.60
N THR A 162 3.89 -0.82 -9.94
CA THR A 162 4.89 0.25 -10.14
C THR A 162 4.83 0.89 -11.53
N LYS A 163 4.08 0.30 -12.48
CA LYS A 163 3.86 0.86 -13.81
C LYS A 163 2.85 1.99 -13.77
N LYS A 164 3.05 3.00 -14.62
CA LYS A 164 2.00 3.97 -14.90
C LYS A 164 0.99 3.37 -15.87
N TYR A 165 -0.28 3.50 -15.51
CA TYR A 165 -1.41 3.13 -16.38
C TYR A 165 -2.25 4.37 -16.67
N GLU A 166 -2.72 4.48 -17.90
CA GLU A 166 -3.67 5.51 -18.29
C GLU A 166 -5.06 5.16 -17.71
N ILE A 167 -5.67 6.10 -16.99
CA ILE A 167 -7.06 5.99 -16.53
C ILE A 167 -7.93 6.44 -17.72
N VAL A 168 -8.64 5.51 -18.34
CA VAL A 168 -9.49 5.79 -19.51
C VAL A 168 -10.93 6.09 -19.15
N ASP A 169 -11.38 5.65 -17.98
CA ASP A 169 -12.67 5.97 -17.39
C ASP A 169 -12.53 6.00 -15.85
N PRO A 170 -12.60 7.17 -15.21
CA PRO A 170 -12.46 7.29 -13.76
C PRO A 170 -13.75 6.90 -13.01
N GLY A 171 -14.81 6.47 -13.68
CA GLY A 171 -16.11 6.20 -13.07
C GLY A 171 -16.80 7.44 -12.53
N ILE A 172 -17.82 7.21 -11.71
CA ILE A 172 -18.63 8.27 -11.09
C ILE A 172 -18.37 8.27 -9.58
N TRP A 173 -17.88 9.40 -9.08
CA TRP A 173 -17.72 9.66 -7.66
C TRP A 173 -18.88 10.49 -7.14
N THR A 174 -19.46 10.06 -6.02
CA THR A 174 -20.40 10.85 -5.23
C THR A 174 -19.90 10.91 -3.80
N PHE A 175 -20.20 11.99 -3.08
CA PHE A 175 -19.82 12.10 -1.68
C PHE A 175 -20.87 12.81 -0.84
N THR A 176 -20.88 12.50 0.45
CA THR A 176 -21.63 13.17 1.49
C THR A 176 -20.72 13.49 2.66
N GLN A 177 -21.04 14.55 3.40
CA GLN A 177 -20.29 14.95 4.58
C GLN A 177 -21.20 15.50 5.66
N GLY A 178 -20.75 15.41 6.89
CA GLY A 178 -21.26 16.12 8.05
C GLY A 178 -20.09 16.67 8.86
N ASP A 179 -20.35 17.20 10.04
CA ASP A 179 -19.30 17.80 10.87
C ASP A 179 -18.19 16.80 11.23
N SER A 180 -18.55 15.53 11.48
CA SER A 180 -17.62 14.49 11.95
C SER A 180 -17.43 13.33 10.98
N PHE A 181 -17.97 13.40 9.77
CA PHE A 181 -17.80 12.33 8.79
C PHE A 181 -17.71 12.82 7.35
N PHE A 182 -17.02 12.02 6.54
CA PHE A 182 -16.99 12.10 5.09
C PHE A 182 -17.21 10.70 4.51
N GLU A 183 -18.06 10.59 3.49
CA GLU A 183 -18.29 9.35 2.77
C GLU A 183 -18.23 9.60 1.27
N ALA A 184 -17.45 8.80 0.57
CA ALA A 184 -17.39 8.77 -0.88
C ALA A 184 -17.85 7.43 -1.40
N ALA A 185 -18.60 7.43 -2.50
CA ALA A 185 -19.00 6.23 -3.23
C ALA A 185 -18.57 6.29 -4.68
N HIS A 186 -18.15 5.15 -5.20
CA HIS A 186 -17.67 4.97 -6.55
C HIS A 186 -18.50 3.93 -7.29
N GLU A 187 -18.98 4.30 -8.45
CA GLU A 187 -19.66 3.41 -9.40
C GLU A 187 -18.89 3.43 -10.74
N LEU A 188 -18.64 2.24 -11.26
CA LEU A 188 -17.95 2.06 -12.52
C LEU A 188 -18.84 1.30 -13.51
N ALA A 189 -18.87 1.74 -14.75
CA ALA A 189 -19.59 1.04 -15.81
C ALA A 189 -19.11 -0.41 -15.95
N PRO A 190 -19.99 -1.39 -16.26
CA PRO A 190 -19.57 -2.78 -16.44
C PRO A 190 -18.50 -2.93 -17.53
N LEU A 191 -17.45 -3.70 -17.25
CA LEU A 191 -16.42 -4.09 -18.20
C LEU A 191 -16.23 -5.61 -18.16
N ARG A 192 -16.50 -6.31 -19.26
CA ARG A 192 -16.42 -7.78 -19.36
C ARG A 192 -17.16 -8.51 -18.24
N SER A 193 -18.35 -8.03 -17.88
CA SER A 193 -19.19 -8.53 -16.78
C SER A 193 -18.66 -8.28 -15.36
N TRP A 194 -17.56 -7.55 -15.18
CA TRP A 194 -17.22 -6.98 -13.88
C TRP A 194 -17.87 -5.62 -13.70
N ALA A 195 -18.54 -5.45 -12.58
CA ALA A 195 -19.09 -4.18 -12.11
C ALA A 195 -19.14 -4.20 -10.58
N TYR A 196 -19.01 -3.04 -9.98
CA TYR A 196 -19.08 -2.91 -8.53
C TYR A 196 -19.66 -1.58 -8.10
N ARG A 197 -20.08 -1.53 -6.85
CA ARG A 197 -20.27 -0.31 -6.08
C ARG A 197 -19.35 -0.37 -4.87
N TYR A 198 -18.55 0.66 -4.69
CA TYR A 198 -17.62 0.79 -3.57
C TYR A 198 -17.91 2.05 -2.79
N SER A 199 -17.87 2.00 -1.46
CA SER A 199 -17.91 3.20 -0.63
C SER A 199 -16.91 3.12 0.50
N LYS A 200 -16.45 4.31 0.93
CA LYS A 200 -15.55 4.52 2.06
C LYS A 200 -16.07 5.66 2.90
N ARG A 201 -16.28 5.40 4.19
CA ARG A 201 -16.74 6.39 5.16
C ARG A 201 -15.69 6.58 6.24
N ILE A 202 -15.18 7.81 6.36
CA ILE A 202 -14.28 8.26 7.43
C ILE A 202 -15.13 8.94 8.49
N THR A 203 -15.01 8.55 9.75
CA THR A 203 -15.78 9.11 10.86
C THR A 203 -14.86 9.39 12.03
N LEU A 204 -14.99 10.58 12.62
CA LEU A 204 -14.42 10.93 13.91
C LEU A 204 -15.46 10.54 14.97
N SER A 205 -15.31 9.37 15.61
CA SER A 205 -16.36 8.78 16.47
C SER A 205 -16.34 9.31 17.89
N ASP A 206 -15.16 9.68 18.39
CA ASP A 206 -14.96 10.35 19.67
C ASP A 206 -13.68 11.19 19.62
N PRO A 207 -13.35 11.93 20.67
CA PRO A 207 -12.20 12.86 20.62
C PRO A 207 -10.85 12.22 20.24
N GLN A 208 -10.73 10.90 20.27
CA GLN A 208 -9.47 10.20 20.02
C GLN A 208 -9.59 9.01 19.06
N THR A 209 -10.76 8.78 18.46
CA THR A 209 -10.99 7.60 17.61
C THR A 209 -11.42 8.00 16.21
N ILE A 210 -10.77 7.42 15.21
CA ILE A 210 -11.14 7.51 13.81
C ILE A 210 -11.58 6.12 13.37
N THR A 211 -12.74 6.01 12.72
CA THR A 211 -13.16 4.78 12.04
C THR A 211 -13.22 5.01 10.55
N ILE A 212 -12.76 4.03 9.77
CA ILE A 212 -12.91 4.01 8.32
C ILE A 212 -13.66 2.74 7.96
N THR A 213 -14.91 2.92 7.53
CA THR A 213 -15.77 1.81 7.10
C THR A 213 -15.79 1.75 5.57
N TYR A 214 -15.59 0.57 5.05
CA TYR A 214 -15.60 0.24 3.63
C TYR A 214 -16.76 -0.66 3.31
N SER A 215 -17.35 -0.50 2.14
CA SER A 215 -18.32 -1.44 1.58
C SER A 215 -18.00 -1.67 0.11
N LEU A 216 -17.93 -2.93 -0.30
CA LEU A 216 -17.75 -3.35 -1.68
C LEU A 216 -18.84 -4.34 -2.05
N LYS A 217 -19.66 -3.97 -3.02
CA LYS A 217 -20.71 -4.82 -3.58
C LYS A 217 -20.36 -5.24 -5.00
N ASN A 218 -20.45 -6.51 -5.28
CA ASN A 218 -20.36 -7.03 -6.63
C ASN A 218 -21.70 -6.81 -7.34
N THR A 219 -21.77 -5.87 -8.28
CA THR A 219 -22.94 -5.59 -9.11
C THR A 219 -22.83 -6.18 -10.51
N GLY A 220 -21.72 -6.89 -10.80
CA GLY A 220 -21.47 -7.57 -12.06
C GLY A 220 -22.03 -8.98 -12.11
N GLU A 221 -21.73 -9.68 -13.20
CA GLU A 221 -22.16 -11.07 -13.46
C GLU A 221 -21.05 -12.10 -13.19
N LYS A 222 -19.78 -11.64 -13.05
CA LYS A 222 -18.63 -12.49 -12.70
C LYS A 222 -18.34 -12.39 -11.22
N PRO A 223 -17.82 -13.47 -10.58
CA PRO A 223 -17.27 -13.37 -9.23
C PRO A 223 -16.17 -12.32 -9.16
N LEU A 224 -16.19 -11.51 -8.11
CA LEU A 224 -15.17 -10.53 -7.81
C LEU A 224 -14.21 -11.16 -6.80
N SER A 225 -13.03 -11.57 -7.27
CA SER A 225 -11.97 -12.13 -6.41
C SER A 225 -10.76 -11.20 -6.48
N THR A 226 -10.38 -10.64 -5.33
CA THR A 226 -9.30 -9.67 -5.21
C THR A 226 -8.70 -9.68 -3.81
N ASP A 227 -7.67 -8.90 -3.60
CA ASP A 227 -7.20 -8.52 -2.27
C ASP A 227 -7.35 -7.01 -2.08
N TYR A 228 -7.36 -6.61 -0.83
CA TYR A 228 -7.35 -5.23 -0.40
C TYR A 228 -6.34 -5.06 0.73
N TYR A 229 -5.66 -3.95 0.77
CA TYR A 229 -4.89 -3.52 1.93
C TYR A 229 -4.96 -2.01 2.12
N THR A 230 -4.72 -1.58 3.35
CA THR A 230 -4.56 -0.18 3.68
C THR A 230 -3.08 0.10 3.94
N HIS A 231 -2.46 0.92 3.08
CA HIS A 231 -1.11 1.42 3.29
C HIS A 231 -1.17 2.59 4.27
N ASN A 232 -0.91 2.31 5.52
CA ASN A 232 -1.05 3.25 6.62
C ASN A 232 0.24 4.08 6.80
N PHE A 233 0.33 5.24 6.14
CA PHE A 233 1.48 6.15 6.28
C PHE A 233 1.36 6.99 7.56
N PHE A 234 1.76 6.42 8.70
CA PHE A 234 1.80 7.17 9.96
C PHE A 234 2.99 8.11 9.98
N VAL A 235 2.72 9.41 9.94
CA VAL A 235 3.67 10.51 10.14
C VAL A 235 3.26 11.23 11.41
N PHE A 236 4.17 11.39 12.35
CA PHE A 236 3.95 12.07 13.62
C PHE A 236 4.66 13.41 13.60
N ASN A 237 3.92 14.53 13.72
CA ASN A 237 4.44 15.91 13.79
C ASN A 237 5.41 16.31 12.67
N ASP A 238 5.35 15.65 11.51
CA ASP A 238 6.29 15.79 10.38
C ASP A 238 7.76 15.40 10.73
N GLU A 239 7.96 14.69 11.83
CA GLU A 239 9.28 14.27 12.32
C GLU A 239 9.85 13.07 11.56
N LEU A 240 11.18 12.94 11.63
CA LEU A 240 11.89 11.77 11.12
C LEU A 240 11.73 10.60 12.07
N ILE A 241 11.62 9.39 11.49
CA ILE A 241 11.66 8.16 12.27
C ILE A 241 13.04 8.00 12.90
N GLY A 242 13.08 7.73 14.19
CA GLY A 242 14.30 7.68 14.97
C GLY A 242 14.27 6.66 16.11
N PRO A 243 15.25 6.75 17.02
CA PRO A 243 15.38 5.83 18.14
C PRO A 243 14.12 5.81 19.00
N GLY A 244 13.63 4.60 19.30
CA GLY A 244 12.43 4.39 20.12
C GLY A 244 11.10 4.41 19.37
N ASP A 245 11.09 4.84 18.11
CA ASP A 245 9.91 4.66 17.26
C ASP A 245 9.74 3.17 16.95
N ARG A 246 8.48 2.69 16.98
CA ARG A 246 8.23 1.26 16.85
C ARG A 246 6.82 0.92 16.40
N ILE A 247 6.70 -0.28 15.88
CA ILE A 247 5.42 -0.96 15.66
C ILE A 247 5.40 -2.20 16.54
N ASP A 248 4.51 -2.23 17.53
CA ASP A 248 4.19 -3.41 18.31
C ASP A 248 3.09 -4.19 17.59
N ILE A 249 3.29 -5.50 17.39
CA ILE A 249 2.37 -6.38 16.65
C ILE A 249 1.91 -7.50 17.57
N LEU A 250 0.60 -7.80 17.56
CA LEU A 250 0.02 -8.83 18.43
C LEU A 250 0.17 -10.28 17.93
N ALA A 251 0.90 -10.48 16.84
CA ALA A 251 1.27 -11.80 16.34
C ALA A 251 2.79 -12.00 16.46
N ASP A 252 3.21 -13.23 16.66
CA ASP A 252 4.64 -13.54 16.69
C ASP A 252 5.22 -13.33 15.29
N LEU A 253 6.19 -12.42 15.20
CA LEU A 253 6.89 -12.09 13.98
C LEU A 253 7.96 -13.16 13.73
N ALA A 254 7.81 -13.89 12.65
CA ALA A 254 8.87 -14.71 12.08
C ALA A 254 9.42 -13.99 10.85
N GLY A 255 10.68 -13.68 10.82
CA GLY A 255 11.24 -13.01 9.65
C GLY A 255 12.75 -12.85 9.68
N PRO A 256 13.35 -12.52 8.53
CA PRO A 256 14.76 -12.25 8.44
C PRO A 256 15.13 -11.01 9.23
N LYS A 257 16.38 -10.92 9.64
CA LYS A 257 16.96 -9.72 10.23
C LYS A 257 16.81 -8.54 9.26
N LEU A 258 16.22 -7.44 9.70
CA LEU A 258 16.20 -6.19 8.94
C LEU A 258 17.59 -5.55 8.93
N ALA A 259 17.85 -4.71 7.92
CA ALA A 259 19.05 -3.89 7.89
C ALA A 259 18.95 -2.77 8.94
N GLU A 260 20.07 -2.43 9.58
CA GLU A 260 20.13 -1.29 10.49
C GLU A 260 19.65 0.01 9.82
N PRO A 261 19.00 0.91 10.60
CA PRO A 261 18.75 0.89 12.03
C PRO A 261 17.49 0.12 12.47
N ALA A 262 16.78 -0.57 11.56
CA ALA A 262 15.58 -1.30 11.89
C ALA A 262 15.90 -2.68 12.51
N ARG A 263 15.16 -3.06 13.55
CA ARG A 263 15.30 -4.31 14.25
C ARG A 263 13.96 -5.01 14.43
N ILE A 264 13.89 -6.30 14.06
CA ILE A 264 12.75 -7.17 14.34
C ILE A 264 13.02 -7.97 15.60
N SER A 265 12.05 -8.02 16.49
CA SER A 265 11.92 -8.95 17.60
C SER A 265 10.56 -9.66 17.55
N PRO A 266 10.25 -10.68 18.34
CA PRO A 266 9.07 -11.52 18.16
C PRO A 266 7.73 -10.79 18.03
N ARG A 267 7.57 -9.61 18.59
CA ARG A 267 6.33 -8.82 18.51
C ARG A 267 6.54 -7.35 18.24
N ASN A 268 7.73 -6.99 17.76
CA ASN A 268 8.09 -5.59 17.68
C ASN A 268 9.04 -5.34 16.53
N ILE A 269 8.81 -4.25 15.79
CA ILE A 269 9.75 -3.65 14.85
C ILE A 269 10.11 -2.28 15.42
N ALA A 270 11.37 -2.06 15.72
CA ALA A 270 11.87 -0.85 16.35
C ALA A 270 13.09 -0.30 15.59
N PHE A 271 13.44 0.94 15.88
CA PHE A 271 14.58 1.63 15.29
C PHE A 271 15.57 2.02 16.39
N ASP A 272 16.84 1.68 16.18
CA ASP A 272 17.94 2.00 17.10
C ASP A 272 18.66 3.31 16.71
N GLY A 273 18.28 3.89 15.56
CA GLY A 273 18.81 5.14 15.01
C GLY A 273 17.86 5.74 13.96
N PRO A 274 18.18 6.94 13.44
CA PRO A 274 17.36 7.56 12.40
C PRO A 274 17.46 6.77 11.10
N ILE A 275 16.36 6.71 10.36
CA ILE A 275 16.36 6.19 8.99
C ILE A 275 17.14 7.16 8.09
N THR A 276 18.05 6.63 7.28
CA THR A 276 18.73 7.43 6.26
C THR A 276 17.73 7.98 5.25
N PRO A 277 17.71 9.28 4.99
CA PRO A 277 16.76 9.89 4.04
C PRO A 277 16.77 9.18 2.68
N GLY A 278 15.57 8.90 2.17
CA GLY A 278 15.37 8.19 0.91
C GLY A 278 15.52 6.66 0.98
N LYS A 279 15.87 6.09 2.14
CA LYS A 279 15.94 4.64 2.34
C LYS A 279 14.59 4.09 2.82
N GLY A 280 14.06 3.09 2.12
CA GLY A 280 12.89 2.33 2.52
C GLY A 280 13.23 1.00 3.17
N TYR A 281 12.39 0.55 4.08
CA TYR A 281 12.41 -0.77 4.72
C TYR A 281 11.12 -1.47 4.41
N TYR A 282 11.18 -2.74 4.07
CA TYR A 282 10.02 -3.55 3.73
C TYR A 282 10.16 -4.95 4.33
N HIS A 283 9.06 -5.46 4.88
CA HIS A 283 8.99 -6.84 5.33
C HIS A 283 7.55 -7.37 5.26
N GLU A 284 7.38 -8.56 4.71
CA GLU A 284 6.10 -9.24 4.61
C GLU A 284 6.02 -10.38 5.63
N MET A 285 4.92 -10.45 6.35
CA MET A 285 4.68 -11.43 7.42
C MET A 285 3.33 -12.13 7.18
N PRO A 286 3.31 -13.45 7.02
CA PRO A 286 2.06 -14.19 7.01
C PRO A 286 1.40 -14.11 8.40
N LEU A 287 0.08 -13.95 8.42
CA LEU A 287 -0.70 -13.99 9.64
C LEU A 287 -1.44 -15.32 9.77
N PRO A 288 -1.71 -15.78 11.00
CA PRO A 288 -2.53 -16.97 11.21
C PRO A 288 -3.95 -16.75 10.67
N PRO A 289 -4.65 -17.78 10.19
CA PRO A 289 -5.96 -17.67 9.54
C PRO A 289 -7.06 -17.02 10.36
N LYS A 290 -6.90 -16.95 11.67
CA LYS A 290 -7.80 -16.25 12.60
C LYS A 290 -6.97 -15.55 13.66
N LEU A 291 -6.88 -14.24 13.55
CA LEU A 291 -6.45 -13.41 14.66
C LEU A 291 -7.53 -13.45 15.73
N LYS A 292 -7.15 -13.82 16.96
CA LYS A 292 -8.08 -13.86 18.09
C LYS A 292 -8.50 -12.47 18.58
N ASN A 293 -7.76 -11.43 18.16
CA ASN A 293 -7.95 -10.06 18.59
C ASN A 293 -8.05 -9.16 17.35
N PRO A 294 -9.06 -8.28 17.24
CA PRO A 294 -9.17 -7.30 16.16
C PRO A 294 -8.02 -6.27 16.15
N VAL A 295 -7.38 -6.02 17.29
CA VAL A 295 -6.17 -5.19 17.36
C VAL A 295 -5.01 -5.95 16.75
N PHE A 296 -4.33 -5.38 15.77
CA PHE A 296 -3.20 -6.05 15.13
C PHE A 296 -1.88 -5.27 15.22
N ALA A 297 -1.91 -3.95 15.43
CA ALA A 297 -0.70 -3.16 15.57
C ALA A 297 -0.89 -1.95 16.50
N ARG A 298 0.17 -1.56 17.18
CA ARG A 298 0.31 -0.28 17.85
C ARG A 298 1.54 0.42 17.29
N ILE A 299 1.34 1.58 16.72
CA ILE A 299 2.40 2.43 16.19
C ILE A 299 2.72 3.48 17.23
N ALA A 300 3.95 3.55 17.71
CA ALA A 300 4.37 4.47 18.75
C ALA A 300 5.52 5.34 18.29
N ASN A 301 5.39 6.64 18.54
CA ASN A 301 6.42 7.64 18.29
C ASN A 301 7.01 8.09 19.62
N GLN A 302 8.32 7.97 19.75
CA GLN A 302 9.04 8.28 20.97
C GLN A 302 9.07 9.78 21.28
N ALA A 303 9.25 10.61 20.25
CA ALA A 303 9.45 12.04 20.43
C ALA A 303 8.18 12.72 20.97
N SER A 304 7.01 12.40 20.43
CA SER A 304 5.73 12.94 20.92
C SER A 304 5.15 12.17 22.11
N GLY A 305 5.67 10.98 22.39
CA GLY A 305 5.07 10.04 23.36
C GLY A 305 3.72 9.48 22.93
N ALA A 306 3.25 9.84 21.75
CA ALA A 306 1.96 9.43 21.22
C ALA A 306 2.01 8.03 20.58
N SER A 307 0.84 7.40 20.48
CA SER A 307 0.70 6.15 19.75
C SER A 307 -0.68 6.05 19.11
N VAL A 308 -0.77 5.20 18.07
CA VAL A 308 -2.03 4.83 17.44
C VAL A 308 -2.20 3.32 17.52
N ILE A 309 -3.33 2.88 18.07
CA ILE A 309 -3.73 1.47 18.06
C ILE A 309 -4.59 1.26 16.81
N LEU A 310 -4.16 0.33 15.97
CA LEU A 310 -4.82 -0.04 14.73
C LEU A 310 -5.50 -1.39 14.90
N SER A 311 -6.81 -1.42 14.63
CA SER A 311 -7.63 -2.63 14.63
C SER A 311 -8.50 -2.72 13.39
N THR A 312 -8.89 -3.95 13.02
CA THR A 312 -9.82 -4.22 11.91
C THR A 312 -10.76 -5.35 12.28
N ASP A 313 -12.02 -5.27 11.84
CA ASP A 313 -12.97 -6.38 11.93
C ASP A 313 -12.87 -7.37 10.76
N ALA A 314 -12.09 -7.03 9.74
CA ALA A 314 -11.70 -7.97 8.69
C ALA A 314 -10.71 -9.02 9.23
N SER A 315 -10.53 -10.10 8.48
CA SER A 315 -9.55 -11.16 8.80
C SER A 315 -8.34 -11.05 7.88
N PRO A 316 -7.29 -10.30 8.25
CA PRO A 316 -6.12 -10.18 7.42
C PRO A 316 -5.35 -11.51 7.37
N PHE A 317 -4.85 -11.87 6.17
CA PHE A 317 -4.06 -13.08 5.95
C PHE A 317 -2.55 -12.84 5.98
N LYS A 318 -2.14 -11.58 5.82
CA LYS A 318 -0.75 -11.14 5.95
C LYS A 318 -0.70 -9.70 6.42
N LEU A 319 0.42 -9.34 7.02
CA LEU A 319 0.79 -7.98 7.37
C LEU A 319 2.06 -7.62 6.62
N VAL A 320 2.08 -6.44 6.01
CA VAL A 320 3.29 -5.85 5.47
C VAL A 320 3.73 -4.71 6.37
N PHE A 321 5.01 -4.69 6.68
CA PHE A 321 5.69 -3.57 7.28
C PHE A 321 6.41 -2.79 6.20
N TYR A 322 6.20 -1.47 6.20
CA TYR A 322 7.00 -0.54 5.42
C TYR A 322 7.41 0.64 6.30
N ALA A 323 8.62 1.13 6.12
CA ALA A 323 9.07 2.37 6.74
C ALA A 323 9.93 3.18 5.76
N HIS A 324 9.81 4.46 5.88
CA HIS A 324 10.63 5.45 5.18
C HIS A 324 11.02 6.53 6.18
N ASP A 325 11.88 7.47 5.82
CA ASP A 325 12.43 8.47 6.74
C ASP A 325 11.41 9.20 7.65
N LYS A 326 10.15 9.38 7.21
CA LYS A 326 9.09 10.02 7.99
C LYS A 326 7.87 9.15 8.27
N ALA A 327 7.74 8.00 7.62
CA ALA A 327 6.53 7.20 7.71
C ALA A 327 6.79 5.80 8.22
N LEU A 328 5.97 5.37 9.20
CA LEU A 328 5.83 3.98 9.63
C LEU A 328 4.52 3.41 9.11
N CYS A 329 4.55 2.22 8.52
CA CYS A 329 3.38 1.60 7.93
C CYS A 329 3.19 0.17 8.45
N ALA A 330 1.98 -0.12 8.92
CA ALA A 330 1.50 -1.46 9.19
C ALA A 330 0.31 -1.72 8.25
N GLU A 331 0.45 -2.67 7.33
CA GLU A 331 -0.44 -2.84 6.19
C GLU A 331 -1.13 -4.20 6.23
N PRO A 332 -2.37 -4.30 6.76
CA PRO A 332 -3.13 -5.54 6.77
C PRO A 332 -3.70 -5.84 5.40
N PHE A 333 -3.47 -7.06 4.90
CA PHE A 333 -4.00 -7.56 3.63
C PHE A 333 -5.18 -8.48 3.87
N VAL A 334 -6.30 -8.19 3.24
CA VAL A 334 -7.58 -8.90 3.34
C VAL A 334 -7.93 -9.54 2.00
N LYS A 335 -8.43 -10.79 2.02
CA LYS A 335 -9.03 -11.43 0.83
C LYS A 335 -10.48 -11.03 0.70
N ILE A 336 -10.88 -10.79 -0.54
CA ILE A 336 -12.26 -10.45 -0.90
C ILE A 336 -12.69 -11.37 -2.04
N ASP A 337 -13.70 -12.19 -1.77
CA ASP A 337 -14.32 -13.09 -2.75
C ASP A 337 -15.83 -12.89 -2.68
N LEU A 338 -16.43 -12.27 -3.70
CA LEU A 338 -17.84 -11.92 -3.75
C LEU A 338 -18.50 -12.53 -5.00
N ALA A 339 -19.49 -13.39 -4.82
CA ALA A 339 -20.37 -13.80 -5.90
C ALA A 339 -21.20 -12.61 -6.43
N PRO A 340 -21.76 -12.69 -7.63
CA PRO A 340 -22.71 -11.68 -8.13
C PRO A 340 -23.81 -11.35 -7.11
N GLY A 341 -23.97 -10.07 -6.82
CA GLY A 341 -24.93 -9.54 -5.84
C GLY A 341 -24.47 -9.52 -4.39
N GLU A 342 -23.37 -10.19 -4.04
CA GLU A 342 -22.83 -10.18 -2.68
C GLU A 342 -22.13 -8.88 -2.35
N GLU A 343 -22.07 -8.58 -1.05
CA GLU A 343 -21.45 -7.38 -0.49
C GLU A 343 -20.63 -7.75 0.74
N MET A 344 -19.47 -7.13 0.87
CA MET A 344 -18.61 -7.18 2.06
C MET A 344 -18.45 -5.78 2.64
N THR A 345 -18.58 -5.69 3.95
CA THR A 345 -18.30 -4.47 4.72
C THR A 345 -17.23 -4.78 5.77
N TRP A 346 -16.28 -3.87 5.95
CA TRP A 346 -15.27 -3.97 7.01
C TRP A 346 -14.89 -2.58 7.52
N THR A 347 -14.32 -2.54 8.72
CA THR A 347 -13.98 -1.30 9.41
C THR A 347 -12.58 -1.38 9.99
N ASP A 348 -11.76 -0.38 9.66
CA ASP A 348 -10.50 -0.10 10.32
C ASP A 348 -10.71 0.96 11.39
N THR A 349 -10.14 0.77 12.58
CA THR A 349 -10.25 1.70 13.70
C THR A 349 -8.86 2.14 14.15
N TYR A 350 -8.70 3.45 14.33
CA TYR A 350 -7.48 4.13 14.75
C TYR A 350 -7.76 4.84 16.09
N GLN A 351 -7.29 4.26 17.18
CA GLN A 351 -7.38 4.89 18.51
C GLN A 351 -6.08 5.64 18.80
N ILE A 352 -6.18 6.95 18.97
CA ILE A 352 -5.05 7.83 19.22
C ILE A 352 -4.85 7.93 20.75
N ALA A 353 -3.68 7.61 21.24
CA ALA A 353 -3.26 7.87 22.60
C ALA A 353 -2.21 8.99 22.59
N LEU A 354 -2.54 10.11 23.20
CA LEU A 354 -1.62 11.23 23.35
C LEU A 354 -0.59 10.93 24.42
N GLY A 355 0.66 11.36 24.20
CA GLY A 355 1.67 11.34 25.25
C GLY A 355 1.25 12.21 26.42
N THR A 356 1.44 11.73 27.64
CA THR A 356 1.36 12.63 28.81
C THR A 356 2.58 13.52 28.74
N THR A 357 2.40 14.81 28.51
CA THR A 357 3.44 15.81 28.82
C THR A 357 3.63 15.77 30.33
N SER A 358 4.55 14.93 30.82
CA SER A 358 4.99 15.01 32.19
C SER A 358 5.85 16.26 32.32
N GLU A 359 5.30 17.33 32.87
CA GLU A 359 6.12 18.19 33.68
C GLU A 359 6.73 17.29 34.77
N THR A 360 8.06 17.18 34.75
CA THR A 360 8.92 16.43 35.70
C THR A 360 8.87 14.89 35.61
N GLY A 361 10.06 14.33 35.39
CA GLY A 361 10.33 12.91 35.29
C GLY A 361 9.86 12.11 36.50
N GLU A 362 9.12 11.07 36.19
CA GLU A 362 9.19 9.76 36.88
C GLU A 362 8.29 8.78 36.09
N GLY A 363 8.90 7.74 35.57
CA GLY A 363 8.21 6.74 34.76
C GLY A 363 7.14 5.99 35.56
N ARG A 364 5.91 6.05 35.07
CA ARG A 364 4.85 5.15 35.51
C ARG A 364 4.48 4.22 34.35
N ALA A 365 4.95 2.99 34.44
CA ALA A 365 4.53 1.92 33.57
C ALA A 365 3.03 1.67 33.75
N VAL A 366 2.24 1.88 32.69
CA VAL A 366 0.85 1.43 32.67
C VAL A 366 0.87 -0.06 32.35
N GLY A 367 0.58 -0.88 33.34
CA GLY A 367 0.44 -2.32 33.17
C GLY A 367 -0.76 -2.63 32.29
N VAL A 368 -0.52 -3.41 31.26
CA VAL A 368 -1.57 -4.08 30.48
C VAL A 368 -1.89 -5.35 31.27
N ASN A 369 -3.08 -5.43 31.85
CA ASN A 369 -3.58 -6.66 32.46
C ASN A 369 -3.89 -7.68 31.38
N ASP A 370 -3.44 -8.91 31.61
CA ASP A 370 -3.60 -10.12 30.77
C ASP A 370 -5.07 -10.53 30.58
#